data_7aff3b811314b2901ef1e25a5edfb336
#
_entry.id   7aff3b811314b2901ef1e25a5edfb336
#
_cell.length_a   1.000
_cell.length_b   1.000
_cell.length_c   1.000
_cell.angle_alpha   90.00
_cell.angle_beta   90.00
_cell.angle_gamma   90.00
#
_symmetry.space_group_name_H-M   'P 1'
#
loop_
_entity.id
_entity.type
_entity.pdbx_description
1 polymer ?
#
loop_
_entity_poly.entity_id
_entity_poly.type
_entity_poly.pdbx_seq_one_letter_code
_entity_poly.pdbx_strand_id
1 'polypeptide(L)'
;SAHLKACDALEIGNTLSGKVYFVSDGDPVELWSWINVLLIKTGRPPISRSISYSAALKLGYFLEGIYSFFRIKKEPPMTRFMASQLATSHYFNIFRAKNDFGYEPVVSSEEGMNRLIQFLSVPQEY
;
A
#
# COMPACT_ATOMS: atom_id res chain seq x y z
N SER A 1 -16.89 3.24 4.34
CA SER A 1 -17.21 4.41 5.19
C SER A 1 -16.87 5.74 4.51
N ALA A 2 -15.68 5.94 3.88
CA ALA A 2 -15.33 7.21 3.24
C ALA A 2 -16.33 7.66 2.15
N HIS A 3 -16.70 6.74 1.26
CA HIS A 3 -17.69 7.04 0.20
C HIS A 3 -19.07 7.41 0.76
N LEU A 4 -19.51 6.76 1.83
CA LEU A 4 -20.80 7.11 2.47
C LEU A 4 -20.73 8.50 3.07
N LYS A 5 -19.69 8.82 3.83
CA LYS A 5 -19.51 10.17 4.40
C LYS A 5 -19.41 11.25 3.32
N ALA A 6 -18.71 10.96 2.23
CA ALA A 6 -18.64 11.88 1.10
C ALA A 6 -19.99 12.06 0.42
N CYS A 7 -20.77 10.97 0.28
CA CYS A 7 -22.12 11.01 -0.28
C CYS A 7 -23.09 11.82 0.59
N ASP A 8 -23.06 11.58 1.91
CA ASP A 8 -23.91 12.31 2.87
C ASP A 8 -23.60 13.81 2.92
N ALA A 9 -22.31 14.16 2.72
CA ALA A 9 -21.85 15.54 2.69
C ALA A 9 -22.01 16.22 1.32
N LEU A 10 -22.29 15.46 0.25
CA LEU A 10 -22.37 15.98 -1.10
C LEU A 10 -23.77 16.54 -1.37
N GLU A 11 -23.88 17.86 -1.34
CA GLU A 11 -25.09 18.60 -1.74
C GLU A 11 -24.86 19.32 -3.07
N ILE A 12 -25.96 19.57 -3.81
CA ILE A 12 -25.88 20.29 -5.07
C ILE A 12 -25.37 21.71 -4.82
N GLY A 13 -24.26 22.06 -5.46
CA GLY A 13 -23.65 23.40 -5.37
C GLY A 13 -22.74 23.61 -4.16
N ASN A 14 -22.48 22.58 -3.34
CA ASN A 14 -21.51 22.72 -2.27
C ASN A 14 -20.05 22.64 -2.77
N THR A 15 -19.12 22.98 -1.87
CA THR A 15 -17.69 23.06 -2.18
C THR A 15 -17.00 21.70 -2.39
N LEU A 16 -17.69 20.56 -2.15
CA LEU A 16 -17.18 19.21 -2.32
C LEU A 16 -17.26 18.74 -3.78
N SER A 17 -18.21 19.27 -4.53
CA SER A 17 -18.47 18.88 -5.91
C SER A 17 -17.24 19.12 -6.80
N GLY A 18 -16.81 18.09 -7.52
CA GLY A 18 -15.66 18.14 -8.42
C GLY A 18 -14.27 18.08 -7.76
N LYS A 19 -14.19 17.94 -6.44
CA LYS A 19 -12.91 17.78 -5.74
C LYS A 19 -12.43 16.33 -5.68
N VAL A 20 -11.13 16.16 -5.62
CA VAL A 20 -10.44 14.88 -5.46
C VAL A 20 -9.87 14.78 -4.05
N TYR A 21 -10.04 13.62 -3.45
CA TYR A 21 -9.59 13.34 -2.09
C TYR A 21 -8.74 12.08 -2.01
N PHE A 22 -7.67 12.15 -1.24
CA PHE A 22 -6.96 10.97 -0.79
C PHE A 22 -7.59 10.45 0.49
N VAL A 23 -7.73 9.15 0.59
CA VAL A 23 -8.20 8.42 1.78
C VAL A 23 -7.20 7.33 2.12
N SER A 24 -6.75 7.32 3.35
CA SER A 24 -5.89 6.29 3.92
C SER A 24 -6.16 6.22 5.43
N ASP A 25 -5.47 5.33 6.12
CA ASP A 25 -5.49 5.25 7.59
C ASP A 25 -4.81 6.46 8.26
N GLY A 26 -4.07 7.28 7.50
CA GLY A 26 -3.50 8.54 7.97
C GLY A 26 -2.31 8.36 8.93
N ASP A 27 -1.82 7.15 9.08
CA ASP A 27 -0.70 6.76 9.92
C ASP A 27 0.43 6.21 9.04
N PRO A 28 1.42 7.04 8.65
CA PRO A 28 2.53 6.60 7.82
C PRO A 28 3.37 5.55 8.56
N VAL A 29 3.55 4.39 7.94
CA VAL A 29 4.36 3.30 8.49
C VAL A 29 5.58 3.04 7.61
N GLU A 30 6.69 2.62 8.23
CA GLU A 30 7.85 2.15 7.49
C GLU A 30 7.57 0.73 6.98
N LEU A 31 7.49 0.58 5.66
CA LEU A 31 7.01 -0.63 4.98
C LEU A 31 7.74 -1.90 5.42
N TRP A 32 9.08 -1.87 5.44
CA TRP A 32 9.87 -3.07 5.72
C TRP A 32 9.82 -3.48 7.18
N SER A 33 9.76 -2.53 8.09
CA SER A 33 9.53 -2.78 9.52
C SER A 33 8.15 -3.38 9.75
N TRP A 34 7.12 -2.84 9.11
CA TRP A 34 5.76 -3.35 9.19
C TRP A 34 5.65 -4.79 8.66
N ILE A 35 6.27 -5.08 7.49
CA ILE A 35 6.33 -6.45 6.94
C ILE A 35 7.06 -7.40 7.88
N ASN A 36 8.20 -6.99 8.45
CA ASN A 36 8.96 -7.83 9.36
C ASN A 36 8.19 -8.15 10.65
N VAL A 37 7.44 -7.18 11.20
CA VAL A 37 6.55 -7.42 12.34
C VAL A 37 5.49 -8.47 11.98
N LEU A 38 4.87 -8.38 10.81
CA LEU A 38 3.89 -9.36 10.34
C LEU A 38 4.51 -10.76 10.20
N LEU A 39 5.68 -10.87 9.58
CA LEU A 39 6.39 -12.14 9.41
C LEU A 39 6.70 -12.80 10.75
N ILE A 40 7.28 -12.04 11.69
CA ILE A 40 7.62 -12.54 13.03
C ILE A 40 6.36 -13.01 13.75
N LYS A 41 5.30 -12.23 13.75
CA LYS A 41 4.03 -12.57 14.42
C LYS A 41 3.31 -13.77 13.79
N THR A 42 3.59 -14.08 12.52
CA THR A 42 3.08 -15.29 11.83
C THR A 42 4.05 -16.46 11.85
N GLY A 43 5.10 -16.41 12.69
CA GLY A 43 6.08 -17.49 12.84
C GLY A 43 7.05 -17.64 11.68
N ARG A 44 7.20 -16.63 10.84
CA ARG A 44 8.13 -16.62 9.70
C ARG A 44 9.38 -15.80 10.01
N PRO A 45 10.54 -16.16 9.43
CA PRO A 45 11.75 -15.38 9.62
C PRO A 45 11.62 -13.98 8.98
N PRO A 46 12.17 -12.94 9.61
CA PRO A 46 12.16 -11.59 9.05
C PRO A 46 13.05 -11.50 7.79
N ILE A 47 12.76 -10.52 6.94
CA ILE A 47 13.59 -10.20 5.78
C ILE A 47 14.86 -9.50 6.29
N SER A 48 16.01 -10.15 6.11
CA SER A 48 17.31 -9.62 6.53
C SER A 48 18.18 -9.15 5.37
N ARG A 49 17.84 -9.54 4.14
CA ARG A 49 18.63 -9.17 2.95
C ARG A 49 18.02 -7.98 2.26
N SER A 50 18.86 -7.03 1.89
CA SER A 50 18.47 -5.87 1.10
C SER A 50 19.40 -5.73 -0.12
N ILE A 51 18.87 -5.11 -1.16
CA ILE A 51 19.65 -4.67 -2.32
C ILE A 51 19.58 -3.15 -2.41
N SER A 52 20.61 -2.53 -2.94
CA SER A 52 20.57 -1.08 -3.14
C SER A 52 19.54 -0.71 -4.21
N TYR A 53 18.97 0.49 -4.09
CA TYR A 53 18.01 1.00 -5.08
C TYR A 53 18.55 0.96 -6.51
N SER A 54 19.82 1.38 -6.71
CA SER A 54 20.45 1.34 -8.02
C SER A 54 20.60 -0.07 -8.58
N ALA A 55 20.88 -1.06 -7.72
CA ALA A 55 20.94 -2.47 -8.14
C ALA A 55 19.55 -3.00 -8.52
N ALA A 56 18.51 -2.66 -7.74
CA ALA A 56 17.13 -3.02 -8.05
C ALA A 56 16.65 -2.43 -9.38
N LEU A 57 16.97 -1.14 -9.65
CA LEU A 57 16.66 -0.50 -10.92
C LEU A 57 17.35 -1.16 -12.11
N LYS A 58 18.65 -1.47 -11.99
CA LYS A 58 19.40 -2.14 -13.06
C LYS A 58 18.82 -3.53 -13.35
N LEU A 59 18.48 -4.27 -12.29
CA LEU A 59 17.85 -5.58 -12.41
C LEU A 59 16.48 -5.47 -13.09
N GLY A 60 15.64 -4.51 -12.71
CA GLY A 60 14.36 -4.26 -13.33
C GLY A 60 14.50 -3.93 -14.82
N TYR A 61 15.41 -3.03 -15.17
CA TYR A 61 15.69 -2.69 -16.57
C TYR A 61 16.11 -3.91 -17.40
N PHE A 62 17.00 -4.73 -16.87
CA PHE A 62 17.49 -5.94 -17.53
C PHE A 62 16.37 -6.96 -17.75
N LEU A 63 15.58 -7.23 -16.71
CA LEU A 63 14.45 -8.16 -16.78
C LEU A 63 13.36 -7.68 -17.75
N GLU A 64 12.99 -6.40 -17.70
CA GLU A 64 12.04 -5.81 -18.65
C GLU A 64 12.54 -5.96 -20.09
N GLY A 65 13.84 -5.74 -20.36
CA GLY A 65 14.43 -5.95 -21.67
C GLY A 65 14.34 -7.39 -22.17
N ILE A 66 14.66 -8.37 -21.31
CA ILE A 66 14.54 -9.80 -21.64
C ILE A 66 13.08 -10.16 -21.95
N TYR A 67 12.15 -9.79 -21.09
CA TYR A 67 10.73 -10.10 -21.24
C TYR A 67 10.14 -9.48 -22.51
N SER A 68 10.55 -8.24 -22.82
CA SER A 68 10.17 -7.56 -24.07
C SER A 68 10.75 -8.25 -25.31
N PHE A 69 12.03 -8.60 -25.29
CA PHE A 69 12.71 -9.25 -26.42
C PHE A 69 12.09 -10.61 -26.77
N PHE A 70 11.83 -11.43 -25.74
CA PHE A 70 11.19 -12.75 -25.90
C PHE A 70 9.66 -12.69 -25.98
N ARG A 71 9.07 -11.50 -25.97
CA ARG A 71 7.60 -11.29 -25.97
C ARG A 71 6.86 -12.11 -24.90
N ILE A 72 7.46 -12.24 -23.71
CA ILE A 72 6.86 -12.96 -22.59
C ILE A 72 5.68 -12.16 -22.07
N LYS A 73 4.48 -12.75 -22.06
CA LYS A 73 3.23 -12.07 -21.64
C LYS A 73 3.11 -11.90 -20.13
N LYS A 74 3.91 -12.61 -19.33
CA LYS A 74 3.93 -12.45 -17.86
C LYS A 74 4.74 -11.22 -17.49
N GLU A 75 4.37 -10.59 -16.38
CA GLU A 75 5.18 -9.52 -15.80
C GLU A 75 6.52 -10.06 -15.27
N PRO A 76 7.62 -9.31 -15.44
CA PRO A 76 8.90 -9.64 -14.81
C PRO A 76 8.77 -9.67 -13.28
N PRO A 77 9.52 -10.53 -12.59
CA PRO A 77 9.50 -10.60 -11.13
C PRO A 77 10.03 -9.32 -10.45
N MET A 78 10.75 -8.47 -11.18
CA MET A 78 11.17 -7.14 -10.78
C MET A 78 11.05 -6.20 -11.96
N THR A 79 10.38 -5.07 -11.77
CA THR A 79 10.32 -3.97 -12.74
C THR A 79 10.96 -2.72 -12.16
N ARG A 80 11.34 -1.77 -13.01
CA ARG A 80 11.82 -0.44 -12.56
C ARG A 80 10.77 0.27 -11.71
N PHE A 81 9.50 0.11 -12.06
CA PHE A 81 8.39 0.67 -11.30
C PHE A 81 8.34 0.09 -9.89
N MET A 82 8.39 -1.25 -9.74
CA MET A 82 8.42 -1.90 -8.42
C MET A 82 9.63 -1.46 -7.61
N ALA A 83 10.83 -1.42 -8.21
CA ALA A 83 12.03 -0.96 -7.53
C ALA A 83 11.86 0.47 -6.99
N SER A 84 11.27 1.37 -7.78
CA SER A 84 11.00 2.75 -7.36
C SER A 84 9.96 2.80 -6.25
N GLN A 85 8.84 2.09 -6.37
CA GLN A 85 7.77 2.09 -5.38
C GLN A 85 8.21 1.54 -4.01
N LEU A 86 9.03 0.49 -4.00
CA LEU A 86 9.49 -0.14 -2.76
C LEU A 86 10.65 0.58 -2.08
N ALA A 87 11.35 1.47 -2.79
CA ALA A 87 12.51 2.18 -2.27
C ALA A 87 12.23 3.65 -1.89
N THR A 88 11.07 4.19 -2.25
CA THR A 88 10.72 5.58 -1.97
C THR A 88 9.54 5.68 -1.02
N SER A 89 9.50 6.77 -0.25
CA SER A 89 8.40 7.02 0.68
C SER A 89 7.18 7.55 -0.06
N HIS A 90 6.04 6.91 0.18
CA HIS A 90 4.75 7.32 -0.37
C HIS A 90 3.74 7.44 0.76
N TYR A 91 3.31 8.64 1.06
CA TYR A 91 2.20 8.88 1.96
C TYR A 91 1.33 10.03 1.43
N PHE A 92 0.06 10.02 1.81
CA PHE A 92 -0.89 11.01 1.35
C PHE A 92 -1.50 11.76 2.52
N ASN A 93 -1.62 13.06 2.37
CA ASN A 93 -2.26 13.90 3.37
C ASN A 93 -3.78 13.79 3.23
N ILE A 94 -4.45 13.29 4.27
CA ILE A 94 -5.91 13.12 4.33
C ILE A 94 -6.62 14.30 5.01
N PHE A 95 -5.90 15.38 5.32
CA PHE A 95 -6.45 16.54 6.02
C PHE A 95 -7.69 17.12 5.33
N ARG A 96 -7.66 17.19 3.99
CA ARG A 96 -8.81 17.68 3.22
C ARG A 96 -10.04 16.77 3.38
N ALA A 97 -9.87 15.46 3.35
CA ALA A 97 -10.97 14.52 3.57
C ALA A 97 -11.55 14.61 4.99
N LYS A 98 -10.67 14.81 5.98
CA LYS A 98 -11.10 15.04 7.37
C LYS A 98 -11.92 16.32 7.51
N ASN A 99 -11.46 17.42 6.95
CA ASN A 99 -12.11 18.71 7.11
C ASN A 99 -13.40 18.85 6.28
N ASP A 100 -13.37 18.36 5.03
CA ASP A 100 -14.47 18.63 4.10
C ASP A 100 -15.69 17.73 4.35
N PHE A 101 -15.48 16.46 4.77
CA PHE A 101 -16.59 15.52 5.01
C PHE A 101 -16.40 14.61 6.25
N GLY A 102 -15.56 15.02 7.20
CA GLY A 102 -15.42 14.32 8.47
C GLY A 102 -14.86 12.90 8.34
N TYR A 103 -13.98 12.65 7.34
CA TYR A 103 -13.36 11.35 7.20
C TYR A 103 -12.45 11.05 8.38
N GLU A 104 -12.67 9.89 8.99
CA GLU A 104 -11.78 9.32 9.98
C GLU A 104 -11.58 7.83 9.69
N PRO A 105 -10.36 7.31 9.81
CA PRO A 105 -10.11 5.89 9.75
C PRO A 105 -10.90 5.15 10.83
N VAL A 106 -11.58 4.07 10.45
CA VAL A 106 -12.43 3.28 11.36
C VAL A 106 -11.59 2.28 12.16
N VAL A 107 -10.45 1.87 11.60
CA VAL A 107 -9.54 0.87 12.17
C VAL A 107 -8.15 1.47 12.18
N SER A 108 -7.44 1.38 13.30
CA SER A 108 -6.04 1.80 13.39
C SER A 108 -5.12 0.80 12.66
N SER A 109 -3.91 1.24 12.29
CA SER A 109 -2.90 0.37 11.68
C SER A 109 -2.55 -0.83 12.57
N GLU A 110 -2.53 -0.64 13.89
CA GLU A 110 -2.27 -1.70 14.87
C GLU A 110 -3.41 -2.73 14.90
N GLU A 111 -4.64 -2.28 15.00
CA GLU A 111 -5.82 -3.14 14.97
C GLU A 111 -5.94 -3.89 13.63
N GLY A 112 -5.66 -3.20 12.51
CA GLY A 112 -5.59 -3.82 11.18
C GLY A 112 -4.56 -4.95 11.12
N MET A 113 -3.37 -4.73 11.66
CA MET A 113 -2.32 -5.75 11.79
C MET A 113 -2.81 -6.95 12.61
N ASN A 114 -3.42 -6.71 13.77
CA ASN A 114 -3.90 -7.78 14.65
C ASN A 114 -4.99 -8.63 13.97
N ARG A 115 -5.92 -8.00 13.27
CA ARG A 115 -6.96 -8.71 12.48
C ARG A 115 -6.35 -9.53 11.35
N LEU A 116 -5.36 -8.98 10.65
CA LEU A 116 -4.65 -9.70 9.59
C LEU A 116 -3.93 -10.94 10.13
N ILE A 117 -3.23 -10.82 11.25
CA ILE A 117 -2.55 -11.95 11.90
C ILE A 117 -3.56 -13.02 12.30
N GLN A 118 -4.68 -12.62 12.90
CA GLN A 118 -5.75 -13.53 13.28
C GLN A 118 -6.31 -14.30 12.08
N PHE A 119 -6.56 -13.59 10.97
CA PHE A 119 -7.01 -14.20 9.72
C PHE A 119 -6.00 -15.19 9.14
N LEU A 120 -4.72 -14.86 9.14
CA LEU A 120 -3.64 -15.74 8.63
C LEU A 120 -3.36 -16.93 9.54
N SER A 121 -3.74 -16.87 10.82
CA SER A 121 -3.56 -17.96 11.78
C SER A 121 -4.65 -19.02 11.69
N VAL A 122 -5.77 -18.73 11.02
CA VAL A 122 -6.82 -19.72 10.78
C VAL A 122 -6.44 -20.56 9.56
N PRO A 123 -6.45 -21.91 9.65
CA PRO A 123 -6.21 -22.75 8.48
C PRO A 123 -7.21 -22.41 7.37
N GLN A 124 -6.71 -22.00 6.21
CA GLN A 124 -7.56 -21.79 5.04
C GLN A 124 -7.84 -23.16 4.43
N GLU A 125 -9.05 -23.67 4.60
CA GLU A 125 -9.53 -24.82 3.85
C GLU A 125 -9.76 -24.38 2.39
N TYR A 126 -8.88 -24.79 1.50
CA TYR A 126 -9.04 -24.69 0.05
C TYR A 126 -9.54 -26.00 -0.53
#